data_5e10699405325f8f7356f9b1e1cef97b
#
_entry.id   5e10699405325f8f7356f9b1e1cef97b
#
_cell.length_a   1.000
_cell.length_b   1.000
_cell.length_c   1.000
_cell.angle_alpha   90.00
_cell.angle_beta   90.00
_cell.angle_gamma   90.00
#
_symmetry.space_group_name_H-M   'P 1'
#
loop_
_entity.id
_entity.type
_entity.pdbx_description
1 polymer ?
#
loop_
_entity_poly.entity_id
_entity_poly.type
_entity_poly.pdbx_seq_one_letter_code
_entity_poly.pdbx_strand_id
1 'polypeptide(L)'
;MNPANLNRRLFLGAAAFVGMMGTACAQTPRSRNLTVFKTPTCACCDAWIAHMRDAGFSATITVLPSLQSVRSSRGLPDALASCHTGLIDGYLVEGHVPARDVIRLLAGRPTAGGLAGA
;
A
#
# COMPACT_ATOMS: atom_id res chain seq x y z
N MET A 1 -1.71 20.32 -80.40
CA MET A 1 -2.91 19.62 -80.02
C MET A 1 -2.68 18.96 -78.68
N ASN A 2 -3.21 19.43 -77.86
CA ASN A 2 -3.57 19.42 -76.53
C ASN A 2 -3.13 18.18 -75.64
N PRO A 3 -2.19 18.33 -74.75
CA PRO A 3 -2.01 17.39 -73.69
C PRO A 3 -2.89 17.81 -72.51
N ALA A 4 -3.76 16.93 -72.16
CA ALA A 4 -4.59 17.02 -70.98
C ALA A 4 -3.72 17.19 -69.73
N ASN A 5 -3.83 18.33 -69.15
CA ASN A 5 -3.32 18.57 -67.80
C ASN A 5 -4.08 17.77 -66.79
N LEU A 6 -3.52 16.64 -66.45
CA LEU A 6 -3.98 15.92 -65.27
C LEU A 6 -3.36 16.56 -64.03
N ASN A 7 -4.02 17.57 -63.54
CA ASN A 7 -3.75 18.08 -62.21
C ASN A 7 -4.13 17.01 -61.18
N ARG A 8 -3.20 16.16 -60.96
CA ARG A 8 -3.27 15.21 -59.85
C ARG A 8 -3.06 15.94 -58.57
N ARG A 9 -4.16 16.47 -58.06
CA ARG A 9 -4.19 17.07 -56.73
C ARG A 9 -3.84 15.95 -55.75
N LEU A 10 -2.64 16.05 -55.20
CA LEU A 10 -2.28 15.32 -54.01
C LEU A 10 -3.25 15.72 -52.90
N PHE A 11 -4.14 14.85 -52.58
CA PHE A 11 -4.84 14.91 -51.30
C PHE A 11 -3.84 14.53 -50.22
N LEU A 12 -3.25 15.53 -49.61
CA LEU A 12 -2.57 15.38 -48.34
C LEU A 12 -3.65 15.11 -47.30
N GLY A 13 -3.91 13.86 -47.11
CA GLY A 13 -4.69 13.38 -45.95
C GLY A 13 -3.90 13.72 -44.70
N ALA A 14 -4.30 14.77 -44.01
CA ALA A 14 -3.88 15.01 -42.67
C ALA A 14 -4.47 13.89 -41.80
N ALA A 15 -3.70 12.86 -41.57
CA ALA A 15 -4.01 11.89 -40.53
C ALA A 15 -3.89 12.62 -39.20
N ALA A 16 -5.03 13.04 -38.67
CA ALA A 16 -5.12 13.48 -37.32
C ALA A 16 -4.77 12.28 -36.43
N PHE A 17 -3.55 12.21 -35.93
CA PHE A 17 -3.18 11.40 -34.80
C PHE A 17 -3.93 11.94 -33.60
N VAL A 18 -5.11 11.40 -33.36
CA VAL A 18 -5.75 11.52 -32.05
C VAL A 18 -4.85 10.73 -31.10
N GLY A 19 -3.93 11.45 -30.48
CA GLY A 19 -3.16 10.91 -29.37
C GLY A 19 -4.15 10.49 -28.29
N MET A 20 -4.34 9.18 -28.13
CA MET A 20 -4.92 8.65 -26.93
C MET A 20 -3.97 9.02 -25.79
N MET A 21 -4.23 10.16 -25.18
CA MET A 21 -3.73 10.44 -23.85
C MET A 21 -4.40 9.42 -22.94
N GLY A 22 -3.73 8.28 -22.78
CA GLY A 22 -4.03 7.37 -21.71
C GLY A 22 -3.89 8.18 -20.43
N THR A 23 -5.00 8.43 -19.78
CA THR A 23 -5.01 8.91 -18.40
C THR A 23 -4.31 7.83 -17.60
N ALA A 24 -3.00 8.00 -17.38
CA ALA A 24 -2.30 7.25 -16.37
C ALA A 24 -3.04 7.56 -15.06
N CYS A 25 -3.80 6.60 -14.55
CA CYS A 25 -4.34 6.69 -13.20
C CYS A 25 -3.13 6.89 -12.29
N ALA A 26 -2.93 8.12 -11.83
CA ALA A 26 -1.96 8.42 -10.79
C ALA A 26 -2.39 7.61 -9.57
N GLN A 27 -1.74 6.48 -9.35
CA GLN A 27 -1.94 5.71 -8.14
C GLN A 27 -1.45 6.58 -7.00
N THR A 28 -2.38 6.97 -6.13
CA THR A 28 -2.04 7.67 -4.89
C THR A 28 -0.95 6.86 -4.20
N PRO A 29 0.20 7.46 -3.84
CA PRO A 29 1.24 6.74 -3.13
C PRO A 29 0.60 6.09 -1.90
N ARG A 30 0.65 4.77 -1.83
CA ARG A 30 0.11 4.05 -0.67
C ARG A 30 0.93 4.44 0.53
N SER A 31 0.25 4.86 1.59
CA SER A 31 0.93 5.20 2.82
C SER A 31 1.73 3.99 3.29
N ARG A 32 3.02 4.21 3.54
CA ARG A 32 3.89 3.25 4.21
C ARG A 32 4.18 3.66 5.65
N ASN A 33 3.35 4.53 6.21
CA ASN A 33 3.45 4.96 7.59
C ASN A 33 2.79 3.93 8.49
N LEU A 34 3.61 3.27 9.29
CA LEU A 34 3.20 2.24 10.24
C LEU A 34 3.33 2.79 11.65
N THR A 35 2.26 2.72 12.42
CA THR A 35 2.30 2.99 13.86
C THR A 35 2.36 1.67 14.61
N VAL A 36 3.40 1.49 15.44
CA VAL A 36 3.60 0.26 16.21
C VAL A 36 3.36 0.53 17.67
N PHE A 37 2.42 -0.19 18.26
CA PHE A 37 2.17 -0.20 19.70
C PHE A 37 2.86 -1.42 20.30
N LYS A 38 3.69 -1.20 21.31
CA LYS A 38 4.41 -2.24 22.03
C LYS A 38 4.45 -1.95 23.52
N THR A 39 4.69 -2.97 24.32
CA THR A 39 5.00 -2.82 25.73
C THR A 39 6.50 -2.57 25.93
N PRO A 40 6.93 -2.00 27.07
CA PRO A 40 8.35 -1.72 27.32
C PRO A 40 9.27 -2.94 27.25
N THR A 41 8.75 -4.11 27.55
CA THR A 41 9.50 -5.36 27.65
C THR A 41 9.53 -6.20 26.37
N CYS A 42 8.95 -5.73 25.28
CA CYS A 42 8.89 -6.49 24.01
C CYS A 42 10.17 -6.32 23.19
N ALA A 43 11.16 -7.15 23.41
CA ALA A 43 12.41 -7.13 22.67
C ALA A 43 12.26 -7.65 21.22
N CYS A 44 11.41 -8.68 20.99
CA CYS A 44 11.17 -9.23 19.66
C CYS A 44 10.48 -8.26 18.70
N CYS A 45 9.81 -7.23 19.22
CA CYS A 45 9.18 -6.20 18.40
C CYS A 45 10.21 -5.38 17.65
N ASP A 46 11.38 -5.14 18.21
CA ASP A 46 12.42 -4.31 17.59
C ASP A 46 12.96 -4.95 16.31
N ALA A 47 13.11 -6.28 16.30
CA ALA A 47 13.53 -7.02 15.11
C ALA A 47 12.48 -6.93 13.99
N TRP A 48 11.21 -7.04 14.33
CA TRP A 48 10.13 -6.89 13.36
C TRP A 48 10.05 -5.46 12.82
N ILE A 49 10.21 -4.45 13.68
CA ILE A 49 10.24 -3.04 13.26
C ILE A 49 11.39 -2.80 12.28
N ALA A 50 12.58 -3.33 12.55
CA ALA A 50 13.73 -3.26 11.64
C ALA A 50 13.40 -3.92 10.29
N HIS A 51 12.79 -5.11 10.31
CA HIS A 51 12.35 -5.80 9.11
C HIS A 51 11.36 -4.95 8.27
N MET A 52 10.42 -4.29 8.90
CA MET A 52 9.47 -3.41 8.21
C MET A 52 10.16 -2.18 7.63
N ARG A 53 11.09 -1.56 8.37
CA ARG A 53 11.88 -0.43 7.87
C ARG A 53 12.75 -0.80 6.68
N ASP A 54 13.38 -1.97 6.70
CA ASP A 54 14.17 -2.49 5.58
C ASP A 54 13.32 -2.70 4.33
N ALA A 55 12.03 -2.99 4.51
CA ALA A 55 11.06 -3.12 3.41
C ALA A 55 10.47 -1.77 2.94
N GLY A 56 10.93 -0.65 3.48
CA GLY A 56 10.54 0.69 3.07
C GLY A 56 9.37 1.29 3.83
N PHE A 57 9.00 0.73 4.99
CA PHE A 57 8.00 1.32 5.88
C PHE A 57 8.62 2.34 6.82
N SER A 58 7.91 3.44 7.08
CA SER A 58 8.24 4.38 8.15
C SER A 58 7.50 3.97 9.41
N ALA A 59 8.22 3.49 10.43
CA ALA A 59 7.62 3.02 11.66
C ALA A 59 7.74 4.08 12.77
N THR A 60 6.61 4.47 13.33
CA THR A 60 6.50 5.27 14.55
C THR A 60 6.11 4.36 15.70
N ILE A 61 6.85 4.42 16.80
CA ILE A 61 6.68 3.51 17.94
C ILE A 61 5.98 4.24 19.07
N THR A 62 4.94 3.63 19.59
CA THR A 62 4.23 4.08 20.81
C THR A 62 4.32 2.98 21.86
N VAL A 63 4.96 3.30 22.98
CA VAL A 63 5.09 2.37 24.11
C VAL A 63 3.91 2.55 25.06
N LEU A 64 3.19 1.49 25.33
CA LEU A 64 2.04 1.46 26.22
C LEU A 64 2.22 0.38 27.31
N PRO A 65 1.66 0.58 28.51
CA PRO A 65 1.68 -0.45 29.57
C PRO A 65 0.91 -1.69 29.17
N SER A 66 -0.12 -1.56 28.34
CA SER A 66 -0.96 -2.63 27.84
C SER A 66 -1.48 -2.29 26.44
N LEU A 67 -1.62 -3.30 25.59
CA LEU A 67 -2.16 -3.15 24.23
C LEU A 67 -3.65 -3.48 24.16
N GLN A 68 -4.27 -3.87 25.26
CA GLN A 68 -5.65 -4.34 25.27
C GLN A 68 -6.63 -3.30 24.72
N SER A 69 -6.48 -2.04 25.10
CA SER A 69 -7.38 -0.97 24.62
C SER A 69 -7.25 -0.74 23.11
N VAL A 70 -6.05 -0.78 22.56
CA VAL A 70 -5.81 -0.65 21.11
C VAL A 70 -6.44 -1.82 20.37
N ARG A 71 -6.25 -3.04 20.85
CA ARG A 71 -6.78 -4.26 20.25
C ARG A 71 -8.31 -4.27 20.28
N SER A 72 -8.91 -4.02 21.43
CA SER A 72 -10.37 -4.05 21.59
C SER A 72 -11.05 -2.95 20.77
N SER A 73 -10.46 -1.75 20.69
CA SER A 73 -11.00 -0.66 19.86
C SER A 73 -11.01 -0.97 18.37
N ARG A 74 -10.19 -1.92 17.94
CA ARG A 74 -10.08 -2.38 16.55
C ARG A 74 -10.77 -3.72 16.30
N GLY A 75 -11.41 -4.29 17.30
CA GLY A 75 -12.12 -5.56 17.19
C GLY A 75 -11.23 -6.79 17.00
N LEU A 76 -9.96 -6.72 17.45
CA LEU A 76 -9.08 -7.89 17.40
C LEU A 76 -9.54 -8.93 18.42
N PRO A 77 -9.83 -10.18 18.01
CA PRO A 77 -10.11 -11.26 18.95
C PRO A 77 -8.90 -11.56 19.84
N ASP A 78 -9.14 -11.80 21.12
CA ASP A 78 -8.06 -12.11 22.08
C ASP A 78 -7.21 -13.32 21.66
N ALA A 79 -7.83 -14.28 20.98
CA ALA A 79 -7.12 -15.46 20.45
C ALA A 79 -6.04 -15.13 19.41
N LEU A 80 -6.10 -13.95 18.78
CA LEU A 80 -5.13 -13.49 17.79
C LEU A 80 -4.10 -12.51 18.38
N ALA A 81 -4.24 -12.14 19.66
CA ALA A 81 -3.33 -11.20 20.31
C ALA A 81 -1.90 -11.77 20.37
N SER A 82 -0.94 -10.96 19.98
CA SER A 82 0.49 -11.31 19.96
C SER A 82 1.31 -10.27 20.73
N CYS A 83 2.59 -10.12 20.42
CA CYS A 83 3.51 -9.29 21.20
C CYS A 83 3.41 -7.79 20.89
N HIS A 84 2.97 -7.41 19.69
CA HIS A 84 2.81 -6.00 19.30
C HIS A 84 1.64 -5.84 18.33
N THR A 85 1.19 -4.61 18.20
CA THR A 85 0.07 -4.24 17.33
C THR A 85 0.51 -3.10 16.42
N GLY A 86 0.46 -3.31 15.12
CA GLY A 86 0.70 -2.28 14.11
C GLY A 86 -0.60 -1.75 13.53
N LEU A 87 -0.62 -0.46 13.19
CA LEU A 87 -1.69 0.16 12.42
C LEU A 87 -1.11 0.78 11.17
N ILE A 88 -1.68 0.44 10.04
CA ILE A 88 -1.28 0.99 8.76
C ILE A 88 -2.51 1.16 7.86
N ASP A 89 -2.75 2.40 7.44
CA ASP A 89 -3.78 2.73 6.47
C ASP A 89 -5.17 2.13 6.81
N GLY A 90 -5.52 2.15 8.09
CA GLY A 90 -6.77 1.59 8.63
C GLY A 90 -6.75 0.09 8.93
N TYR A 91 -5.71 -0.64 8.53
CA TYR A 91 -5.53 -2.05 8.85
C TYR A 91 -4.76 -2.26 10.14
N LEU A 92 -5.13 -3.29 10.87
CA LEU A 92 -4.40 -3.79 12.03
C LEU A 92 -3.45 -4.92 11.58
N VAL A 93 -2.21 -4.84 12.02
CA VAL A 93 -1.20 -5.86 11.78
C VAL A 93 -0.70 -6.36 13.13
N GLU A 94 -1.09 -7.55 13.50
CA GLU A 94 -0.80 -8.11 14.82
C GLU A 94 0.31 -9.15 14.75
N GLY A 95 1.36 -8.97 15.55
CA GLY A 95 2.48 -9.89 15.61
C GLY A 95 3.45 -9.80 14.45
N HIS A 96 4.21 -10.87 14.20
CA HIS A 96 5.31 -10.90 13.22
C HIS A 96 4.83 -11.17 11.79
N VAL A 97 3.91 -10.36 11.28
CA VAL A 97 3.46 -10.46 9.89
C VAL A 97 4.60 -10.04 8.96
N PRO A 98 5.00 -10.86 7.97
CA PRO A 98 6.02 -10.48 7.01
C PRO A 98 5.67 -9.24 6.22
N ALA A 99 6.66 -8.39 5.94
CA ALA A 99 6.45 -7.15 5.19
C ALA A 99 5.80 -7.39 3.82
N ARG A 100 6.13 -8.48 3.12
CA ARG A 100 5.53 -8.87 1.84
C ARG A 100 4.01 -9.03 1.93
N ASP A 101 3.51 -9.55 3.05
CA ASP A 101 2.09 -9.79 3.25
C ASP A 101 1.36 -8.47 3.57
N VAL A 102 2.00 -7.57 4.30
CA VAL A 102 1.50 -6.20 4.51
C VAL A 102 1.46 -5.43 3.18
N ILE A 103 2.49 -5.54 2.35
CA ILE A 103 2.51 -4.94 1.01
C ILE A 103 1.36 -5.48 0.16
N ARG A 104 1.11 -6.79 0.21
CA ARG A 104 0.01 -7.43 -0.50
C ARG A 104 -1.36 -6.97 0.01
N LEU A 105 -1.52 -6.83 1.32
CA LEU A 105 -2.72 -6.29 1.95
C LEU A 105 -3.02 -4.87 1.44
N LEU A 106 -2.02 -3.99 1.44
CA LEU A 106 -2.15 -2.62 0.95
C LEU A 106 -2.42 -2.54 -0.55
N ALA A 107 -1.91 -3.51 -1.31
CA ALA A 107 -2.15 -3.60 -2.76
C ALA A 107 -3.58 -4.01 -3.08
N GLY A 108 -4.08 -5.03 -2.39
CA GLY A 108 -5.41 -5.59 -2.64
C GLY A 108 -6.53 -4.84 -1.94
N ARG A 109 -6.24 -4.15 -0.85
CA ARG A 109 -7.22 -3.41 -0.02
C ARG A 109 -8.51 -4.19 0.26
N PRO A 110 -8.42 -5.43 0.76
CA PRO A 110 -9.61 -6.23 1.03
C PRO A 110 -10.46 -5.60 2.14
N THR A 111 -11.73 -5.98 2.18
CA THR A 111 -12.63 -5.64 3.29
C THR A 111 -12.34 -6.57 4.47
N ALA A 112 -11.23 -6.33 5.13
CA ALA A 112 -10.76 -7.07 6.30
C ALA A 112 -10.24 -6.10 7.36
N GLY A 113 -10.19 -6.51 8.62
CA GLY A 113 -9.64 -5.70 9.71
C GLY A 113 -8.11 -5.60 9.67
N GLY A 114 -7.45 -6.60 9.12
CA GLY A 114 -6.00 -6.66 9.06
C GLY A 114 -5.44 -8.07 8.91
N LEU A 115 -4.22 -8.25 9.37
CA LEU A 115 -3.48 -9.52 9.37
C LEU A 115 -2.98 -9.85 10.77
N ALA A 116 -2.93 -11.12 11.13
CA ALA A 116 -2.30 -11.60 12.33
C ALA A 116 -1.28 -12.70 11.98
N GLY A 117 -0.12 -12.61 12.59
CA GLY A 117 0.97 -13.57 12.45
C GLY A 117 1.53 -13.99 13.80
N ALA A 118 2.09 -15.15 13.87
CA ALA A 118 2.70 -15.65 15.07
C ALA A 118 4.00 -14.92 15.43
#